data_fcb77b4b2ec3c857373762661f595bb3
#
_entry.id   fcb77b4b2ec3c857373762661f595bb3
#
_cell.length_a   1.000
_cell.length_b   1.000
_cell.length_c   1.000
_cell.angle_alpha   90.00
_cell.angle_beta   90.00
_cell.angle_gamma   90.00
#
_symmetry.space_group_name_H-M   'P 1'
#
loop_
_entity.id
_entity.type
_entity.pdbx_description
1 polymer ?
#
loop_
_entity_poly.entity_id
_entity_poly.type
_entity_poly.pdbx_seq_one_letter_code
_entity_poly.pdbx_strand_id
1 'polypeptide(L)'
;MARKVWVPTVSGPLAPYAAGFASWLASRAYSPWAAADRLYQFDQLSRWLERDELGVGELTGKQAERFAAARRAAGLASWASPQSVALPLAYLRQLGAAPTPAPVFPECPLEKLLADYRRYLSIERALCDHTVLDAYGPAARLFLCEWQGTDGLERLSAADVSSFLARECPKRSVSGARDLVCALRALLRYLHLSGLIAAPLVWAVPSVADLRDHTLPRGLEPAAVRKLLASCDQRRLVGRRDFAILLLLSRLGLRAGEVAAIALDDVDWRAGLLLVRGKGSRQDVLPLPMDVGQAIVSYLRRRPRCQCRALFLRVTAPREGLNRCTVAWVVCTACDRAGLPRVGAHRLRHTAATEMLRASPLRIAARIPR
;
A
#
# COMPACT_ATOMS: atom_id res chain seq x y z
N MET A 1 -17.51 35.08 -6.12
CA MET A 1 -17.85 35.09 -4.68
C MET A 1 -17.45 33.78 -4.06
N ALA A 2 -16.50 33.76 -3.13
CA ALA A 2 -16.16 32.56 -2.38
C ALA A 2 -17.34 32.15 -1.50
N ARG A 3 -17.87 30.94 -1.70
CA ARG A 3 -18.93 30.38 -0.84
C ARG A 3 -18.38 30.32 0.60
N LYS A 4 -18.98 31.00 1.52
CA LYS A 4 -18.62 30.97 2.95
C LYS A 4 -18.81 29.52 3.43
N VAL A 5 -17.71 28.87 3.81
CA VAL A 5 -17.76 27.48 4.32
C VAL A 5 -18.27 27.57 5.77
N TRP A 6 -19.34 26.86 6.05
CA TRP A 6 -19.81 26.71 7.42
C TRP A 6 -18.80 25.87 8.21
N VAL A 7 -18.35 26.40 9.34
CA VAL A 7 -17.42 25.70 10.24
C VAL A 7 -18.26 25.22 11.44
N PRO A 8 -18.35 23.91 11.67
CA PRO A 8 -19.09 23.36 12.79
C PRO A 8 -18.44 23.77 14.13
N THR A 9 -19.27 24.13 15.11
CA THR A 9 -18.82 24.31 16.49
C THR A 9 -18.74 22.91 17.13
N VAL A 10 -17.60 22.59 17.70
CA VAL A 10 -17.40 21.33 18.44
C VAL A 10 -17.77 21.54 19.90
N SER A 11 -18.62 20.66 20.44
CA SER A 11 -19.03 20.62 21.86
C SER A 11 -18.42 19.40 22.56
N GLY A 12 -18.55 19.36 23.90
CA GLY A 12 -18.11 18.21 24.71
C GLY A 12 -16.58 18.07 24.88
N PRO A 13 -16.08 16.88 25.24
CA PRO A 13 -14.69 16.66 25.66
C PRO A 13 -13.61 17.03 24.62
N LEU A 14 -13.96 17.04 23.33
CA LEU A 14 -13.02 17.39 22.26
C LEU A 14 -13.03 18.89 21.90
N ALA A 15 -13.93 19.70 22.48
CA ALA A 15 -14.02 21.13 22.19
C ALA A 15 -12.68 21.88 22.33
N PRO A 16 -11.86 21.66 23.38
CA PRO A 16 -10.58 22.37 23.55
C PRO A 16 -9.58 22.09 22.40
N TYR A 17 -9.73 20.96 21.70
CA TYR A 17 -8.81 20.52 20.62
C TYR A 17 -9.26 20.96 19.23
N ALA A 18 -10.48 21.51 19.09
CA ALA A 18 -11.10 21.77 17.79
C ALA A 18 -10.33 22.79 16.93
N ALA A 19 -9.87 23.89 17.52
CA ALA A 19 -9.10 24.91 16.80
C ALA A 19 -7.74 24.38 16.33
N GLY A 20 -7.06 23.62 17.20
CA GLY A 20 -5.81 22.95 16.86
C GLY A 20 -6.00 21.91 15.75
N PHE A 21 -7.08 21.13 15.80
CA PHE A 21 -7.41 20.16 14.76
C PHE A 21 -7.67 20.82 13.42
N ALA A 22 -8.41 21.94 13.39
CA ALA A 22 -8.61 22.72 12.17
C ALA A 22 -7.28 23.20 11.56
N SER A 23 -6.38 23.75 12.38
CA SER A 23 -5.05 24.20 11.96
C SER A 23 -4.19 23.03 11.46
N TRP A 24 -4.25 21.88 12.13
CA TRP A 24 -3.56 20.65 11.73
C TRP A 24 -4.09 20.09 10.40
N LEU A 25 -5.39 20.15 10.15
CA LEU A 25 -5.98 19.80 8.85
C LEU A 25 -5.50 20.75 7.74
N ALA A 26 -5.45 22.06 8.02
CA ALA A 26 -4.98 23.07 7.07
C ALA A 26 -3.50 22.85 6.71
N SER A 27 -2.64 22.54 7.69
CA SER A 27 -1.21 22.23 7.45
C SER A 27 -1.02 21.01 6.55
N ARG A 28 -1.98 20.07 6.56
CA ARG A 28 -2.01 18.87 5.71
C ARG A 28 -2.73 19.09 4.38
N ALA A 29 -3.03 20.36 4.08
CA ALA A 29 -3.66 20.82 2.84
C ALA A 29 -5.07 20.27 2.59
N TYR A 30 -5.85 20.04 3.65
CA TYR A 30 -7.27 19.83 3.51
C TYR A 30 -7.93 21.13 2.99
N SER A 31 -8.83 20.99 2.02
CA SER A 31 -9.64 22.12 1.58
C SER A 31 -10.58 22.59 2.72
N PRO A 32 -11.00 23.85 2.74
CA PRO A 32 -11.94 24.34 3.77
C PRO A 32 -13.18 23.46 3.92
N TRP A 33 -13.72 22.95 2.81
CA TRP A 33 -14.86 22.03 2.81
C TRP A 33 -14.54 20.67 3.46
N ALA A 34 -13.41 20.09 3.07
CA ALA A 34 -12.97 18.81 3.65
C ALA A 34 -12.62 18.97 5.13
N ALA A 35 -12.03 20.09 5.53
CA ALA A 35 -11.75 20.39 6.93
C ALA A 35 -13.04 20.56 7.75
N ALA A 36 -14.06 21.24 7.21
CA ALA A 36 -15.36 21.38 7.87
C ALA A 36 -16.06 20.02 8.06
N ASP A 37 -16.00 19.12 7.05
CA ASP A 37 -16.53 17.76 7.17
C ASP A 37 -15.81 16.96 8.26
N ARG A 38 -14.47 17.09 8.37
CA ARG A 38 -13.69 16.44 9.43
C ARG A 38 -13.95 17.03 10.81
N LEU A 39 -14.17 18.35 10.91
CA LEU A 39 -14.57 19.00 12.15
C LEU A 39 -15.98 18.56 12.59
N TYR A 40 -16.90 18.41 11.64
CA TYR A 40 -18.21 17.85 11.94
C TYR A 40 -18.13 16.42 12.47
N GLN A 41 -17.30 15.59 11.86
CA GLN A 41 -17.01 14.25 12.38
C GLN A 41 -16.41 14.28 13.78
N PHE A 42 -15.51 15.23 14.04
CA PHE A 42 -14.89 15.44 15.34
C PHE A 42 -15.90 15.83 16.40
N ASP A 43 -16.88 16.69 16.06
CA ASP A 43 -18.02 17.04 16.93
C ASP A 43 -18.91 15.81 17.23
N GLN A 44 -19.23 15.01 16.22
CA GLN A 44 -20.03 13.81 16.42
C GLN A 44 -19.34 12.79 17.34
N LEU A 45 -18.01 12.64 17.22
CA LEU A 45 -17.22 11.83 18.13
C LEU A 45 -17.22 12.41 19.55
N SER A 46 -17.09 13.73 19.68
CA SER A 46 -17.09 14.43 20.97
C SER A 46 -18.41 14.24 21.72
N ARG A 47 -19.54 14.41 21.03
CA ARG A 47 -20.89 14.20 21.63
C ARG A 47 -21.12 12.73 22.00
N TRP A 48 -20.54 11.81 21.25
CA TRP A 48 -20.62 10.39 21.61
C TRP A 48 -19.81 10.10 22.88
N LEU A 49 -18.59 10.66 23.00
CA LEU A 49 -17.79 10.55 24.22
C LEU A 49 -18.52 11.12 25.44
N GLU A 50 -19.10 12.30 25.29
CA GLU A 50 -19.87 12.97 26.37
C GLU A 50 -21.06 12.11 26.82
N ARG A 51 -21.83 11.55 25.88
CA ARG A 51 -22.98 10.70 26.19
C ARG A 51 -22.58 9.38 26.89
N ASP A 52 -21.45 8.80 26.49
CA ASP A 52 -20.91 7.56 27.03
C ASP A 52 -20.00 7.84 28.28
N GLU A 53 -19.96 9.08 28.79
CA GLU A 53 -19.19 9.55 29.97
C GLU A 53 -17.67 9.24 29.85
N LEU A 54 -17.11 9.31 28.62
CA LEU A 54 -15.73 8.98 28.33
C LEU A 54 -14.87 10.24 28.17
N GLY A 55 -13.70 10.23 28.81
CA GLY A 55 -12.67 11.24 28.61
C GLY A 55 -11.84 11.01 27.34
N VAL A 56 -11.13 12.07 26.90
CA VAL A 56 -10.23 11.98 25.73
C VAL A 56 -9.10 10.97 25.96
N GLY A 57 -8.62 10.86 27.20
CA GLY A 57 -7.60 9.88 27.61
C GLY A 57 -8.05 8.42 27.55
N GLU A 58 -9.35 8.17 27.36
CA GLU A 58 -9.90 6.83 27.23
C GLU A 58 -10.18 6.43 25.77
N LEU A 59 -9.96 7.35 24.81
CA LEU A 59 -10.24 7.13 23.39
C LEU A 59 -9.21 6.18 22.76
N THR A 60 -9.44 4.89 22.93
CA THR A 60 -8.64 3.78 22.37
C THR A 60 -9.19 3.30 21.03
N GLY A 61 -8.51 2.34 20.39
CA GLY A 61 -9.04 1.63 19.20
C GLY A 61 -10.36 0.91 19.50
N LYS A 62 -10.52 0.33 20.71
CA LYS A 62 -11.77 -0.32 21.16
C LYS A 62 -12.94 0.68 21.22
N GLN A 63 -12.67 1.91 21.65
CA GLN A 63 -13.71 2.95 21.68
C GLN A 63 -14.05 3.44 20.26
N ALA A 64 -13.08 3.48 19.34
CA ALA A 64 -13.35 3.77 17.94
C ALA A 64 -14.27 2.71 17.28
N GLU A 65 -14.11 1.44 17.64
CA GLU A 65 -15.00 0.35 17.20
C GLU A 65 -16.41 0.49 17.79
N ARG A 66 -16.51 0.82 19.09
CA ARG A 66 -17.81 1.09 19.76
C ARG A 66 -18.53 2.27 19.12
N PHE A 67 -17.85 3.38 18.84
CA PHE A 67 -18.40 4.51 18.12
C PHE A 67 -18.93 4.10 16.74
N ALA A 68 -18.13 3.37 15.96
CA ALA A 68 -18.55 2.90 14.64
C ALA A 68 -19.75 1.94 14.71
N ALA A 69 -19.81 1.07 15.73
CA ALA A 69 -20.94 0.18 15.98
C ALA A 69 -22.21 0.97 16.35
N ALA A 70 -22.10 1.97 17.23
CA ALA A 70 -23.22 2.83 17.62
C ALA A 70 -23.81 3.58 16.41
N ARG A 71 -22.95 4.06 15.49
CA ARG A 71 -23.39 4.70 14.25
C ARG A 71 -24.14 3.74 13.32
N ARG A 72 -23.64 2.51 13.17
CA ARG A 72 -24.35 1.46 12.39
C ARG A 72 -25.70 1.11 12.99
N ALA A 73 -25.78 0.96 14.31
CA ALA A 73 -27.02 0.69 15.02
C ALA A 73 -28.06 1.80 14.85
N ALA A 74 -27.60 3.08 14.73
CA ALA A 74 -28.44 4.24 14.43
C ALA A 74 -28.80 4.38 12.94
N GLY A 75 -28.46 3.42 12.08
CA GLY A 75 -28.74 3.47 10.64
C GLY A 75 -27.88 4.46 9.85
N LEU A 76 -26.80 4.98 10.45
CA LEU A 76 -25.94 6.00 9.85
C LEU A 76 -24.80 5.34 9.08
N ALA A 77 -24.81 5.42 7.76
CA ALA A 77 -23.75 4.84 6.91
C ALA A 77 -22.43 5.64 6.97
N SER A 78 -22.50 6.96 7.19
CA SER A 78 -21.32 7.83 7.25
C SER A 78 -20.55 7.58 8.55
N TRP A 79 -19.21 7.40 8.43
CA TRP A 79 -18.28 7.18 9.54
C TRP A 79 -18.61 5.94 10.41
N ALA A 80 -19.23 4.96 9.81
CA ALA A 80 -19.62 3.71 10.45
C ALA A 80 -18.48 2.67 10.52
N SER A 81 -17.25 3.05 10.18
CA SER A 81 -16.04 2.22 10.20
C SER A 81 -15.06 2.77 11.25
N PRO A 82 -14.31 1.91 11.98
CA PRO A 82 -13.28 2.35 12.92
C PRO A 82 -12.20 3.24 12.27
N GLN A 83 -11.90 3.03 10.99
CA GLN A 83 -10.95 3.84 10.23
C GLN A 83 -11.39 5.30 10.11
N SER A 84 -12.67 5.58 10.21
CA SER A 84 -13.17 6.96 10.18
C SER A 84 -12.63 7.81 11.35
N VAL A 85 -12.36 7.18 12.49
CA VAL A 85 -11.80 7.85 13.69
C VAL A 85 -10.27 7.92 13.66
N ALA A 86 -9.62 7.30 12.68
CA ALA A 86 -8.16 7.26 12.61
C ALA A 86 -7.52 8.66 12.54
N LEU A 87 -8.14 9.59 11.82
CA LEU A 87 -7.62 10.95 11.65
C LEU A 87 -7.72 11.78 12.95
N PRO A 88 -8.88 11.87 13.64
CA PRO A 88 -8.99 12.40 14.98
C PRO A 88 -8.00 11.79 15.98
N LEU A 89 -7.91 10.47 16.01
CA LEU A 89 -6.99 9.74 16.89
C LEU A 89 -5.53 10.08 16.63
N ALA A 90 -5.12 10.15 15.36
CA ALA A 90 -3.74 10.50 15.00
C ALA A 90 -3.36 11.90 15.51
N TYR A 91 -4.29 12.87 15.39
CA TYR A 91 -4.09 14.22 15.91
C TYR A 91 -4.00 14.24 17.44
N LEU A 92 -4.96 13.63 18.13
CA LEU A 92 -4.99 13.61 19.60
C LEU A 92 -3.79 12.86 20.19
N ARG A 93 -3.33 11.79 19.56
CA ARG A 93 -2.12 11.06 19.95
C ARG A 93 -0.85 11.88 19.75
N GLN A 94 -0.78 12.66 18.66
CA GLN A 94 0.33 13.58 18.44
C GLN A 94 0.43 14.64 19.55
N LEU A 95 -0.68 15.02 20.17
CA LEU A 95 -0.73 15.93 21.31
C LEU A 95 -0.54 15.22 22.67
N GLY A 96 -0.46 13.90 22.70
CA GLY A 96 -0.46 13.14 23.95
C GLY A 96 -1.81 13.10 24.68
N ALA A 97 -2.88 13.60 24.06
CA ALA A 97 -4.22 13.69 24.67
C ALA A 97 -4.99 12.36 24.61
N ALA A 98 -4.75 11.54 23.59
CA ALA A 98 -5.32 10.20 23.48
C ALA A 98 -4.22 9.13 23.67
N PRO A 99 -4.56 7.95 24.23
CA PRO A 99 -3.58 6.92 24.51
C PRO A 99 -2.97 6.37 23.21
N THR A 100 -1.66 6.23 23.19
CA THR A 100 -0.97 5.43 22.18
C THR A 100 -1.40 3.98 22.36
N PRO A 101 -1.62 3.22 21.29
CA PRO A 101 -1.86 1.79 21.43
C PRO A 101 -0.73 1.20 22.26
N ALA A 102 -1.05 0.68 23.43
CA ALA A 102 -0.08 -0.13 24.17
C ALA A 102 0.37 -1.26 23.23
N PRO A 103 1.66 -1.63 23.23
CA PRO A 103 2.06 -2.87 22.59
C PRO A 103 1.16 -3.96 23.15
N VAL A 104 0.33 -4.55 22.31
CA VAL A 104 -0.51 -5.68 22.70
C VAL A 104 0.48 -6.80 22.95
N PHE A 105 0.85 -7.01 24.20
CA PHE A 105 1.49 -8.25 24.60
C PHE A 105 0.42 -9.33 24.43
N PRO A 106 0.61 -10.28 23.54
CA PRO A 106 -0.41 -11.27 23.27
C PRO A 106 -0.57 -12.15 24.52
N GLU A 107 -1.69 -12.01 25.22
CA GLU A 107 -2.06 -12.89 26.34
C GLU A 107 -2.42 -14.29 25.84
N CYS A 108 -2.81 -14.40 24.59
CA CYS A 108 -3.14 -15.66 23.93
C CYS A 108 -1.89 -16.29 23.30
N PRO A 109 -1.61 -17.59 23.54
CA PRO A 109 -0.47 -18.31 22.94
C PRO A 109 -0.39 -18.17 21.42
N LEU A 110 -1.53 -18.19 20.73
CA LEU A 110 -1.60 -17.98 19.28
C LEU A 110 -1.08 -16.59 18.85
N GLU A 111 -1.49 -15.54 19.57
CA GLU A 111 -1.05 -14.16 19.23
C GLU A 111 0.45 -13.99 19.49
N LYS A 112 0.98 -14.61 20.55
CA LYS A 112 2.41 -14.64 20.83
C LYS A 112 3.18 -15.33 19.69
N LEU A 113 2.72 -16.51 19.29
CA LEU A 113 3.31 -17.24 18.17
C LEU A 113 3.29 -16.43 16.85
N LEU A 114 2.17 -15.76 16.55
CA LEU A 114 2.04 -14.89 15.38
C LEU A 114 2.96 -13.67 15.47
N ALA A 115 3.15 -13.10 16.66
CA ALA A 115 4.07 -11.98 16.87
C ALA A 115 5.54 -12.39 16.65
N ASP A 116 5.93 -13.54 17.20
CA ASP A 116 7.27 -14.10 17.04
C ASP A 116 7.53 -14.49 15.58
N TYR A 117 6.55 -15.08 14.89
CA TYR A 117 6.62 -15.40 13.48
C TYR A 117 6.80 -14.13 12.62
N ARG A 118 6.05 -13.06 12.91
CA ARG A 118 6.22 -11.77 12.20
C ARG A 118 7.62 -11.20 12.40
N ARG A 119 8.15 -11.29 13.62
CA ARG A 119 9.52 -10.86 13.93
C ARG A 119 10.53 -11.65 13.12
N TYR A 120 10.41 -12.98 13.08
CA TYR A 120 11.23 -13.86 12.24
C TYR A 120 11.20 -13.44 10.76
N LEU A 121 9.99 -13.20 10.21
CA LEU A 121 9.84 -12.79 8.81
C LEU A 121 10.51 -11.45 8.52
N SER A 122 10.40 -10.47 9.43
CA SER A 122 10.95 -9.12 9.23
C SER A 122 12.45 -9.09 9.46
N ILE A 123 12.96 -9.72 10.51
CA ILE A 123 14.39 -9.64 10.88
C ILE A 123 15.22 -10.66 10.12
N GLU A 124 14.87 -11.95 10.22
CA GLU A 124 15.71 -13.01 9.66
C GLU A 124 15.47 -13.23 8.16
N ARG A 125 14.25 -13.03 7.69
CA ARG A 125 13.92 -13.17 6.26
C ARG A 125 13.93 -11.85 5.52
N ALA A 126 14.14 -10.73 6.20
CA ALA A 126 14.16 -9.36 5.64
C ALA A 126 12.96 -9.07 4.71
N LEU A 127 11.77 -9.59 5.06
CA LEU A 127 10.56 -9.32 4.30
C LEU A 127 10.01 -7.94 4.69
N CYS A 128 9.50 -7.21 3.70
CA CYS A 128 8.88 -5.92 3.96
C CYS A 128 7.54 -6.08 4.71
N ASP A 129 7.20 -5.08 5.54
CA ASP A 129 6.01 -5.06 6.38
C ASP A 129 4.72 -5.40 5.64
N HIS A 130 4.54 -4.87 4.44
CA HIS A 130 3.38 -5.18 3.60
C HIS A 130 3.26 -6.69 3.31
N THR A 131 4.36 -7.36 3.00
CA THR A 131 4.35 -8.81 2.75
C THR A 131 4.02 -9.57 4.04
N VAL A 132 4.60 -9.14 5.16
CA VAL A 132 4.38 -9.76 6.47
C VAL A 132 2.94 -9.57 6.94
N LEU A 133 2.41 -8.34 6.85
CA LEU A 133 1.10 -7.99 7.40
C LEU A 133 -0.07 -8.40 6.51
N ASP A 134 0.09 -8.32 5.18
CA ASP A 134 -1.04 -8.49 4.25
C ASP A 134 -1.09 -9.88 3.61
N ALA A 135 0.01 -10.65 3.63
CA ALA A 135 0.04 -11.97 3.03
C ALA A 135 0.38 -13.08 4.04
N TYR A 136 1.56 -12.99 4.67
CA TYR A 136 2.07 -14.10 5.49
C TYR A 136 1.38 -14.18 6.85
N GLY A 137 1.15 -13.05 7.52
CA GLY A 137 0.46 -13.00 8.81
C GLY A 137 -0.98 -13.54 8.75
N PRO A 138 -1.83 -13.05 7.82
CA PRO A 138 -3.18 -13.57 7.64
C PRO A 138 -3.22 -15.06 7.27
N ALA A 139 -2.32 -15.55 6.41
CA ALA A 139 -2.23 -16.96 6.06
C ALA A 139 -1.84 -17.83 7.26
N ALA A 140 -0.87 -17.37 8.06
CA ALA A 140 -0.46 -18.06 9.28
C ALA A 140 -1.60 -18.11 10.30
N ARG A 141 -2.30 -16.99 10.50
CA ARG A 141 -3.46 -16.93 11.39
C ARG A 141 -4.55 -17.90 10.94
N LEU A 142 -4.88 -17.90 9.64
CA LEU A 142 -5.91 -18.78 9.09
C LEU A 142 -5.59 -20.26 9.34
N PHE A 143 -4.32 -20.65 9.17
CA PHE A 143 -3.88 -22.01 9.41
C PHE A 143 -3.90 -22.36 10.91
N LEU A 144 -3.30 -21.50 11.76
CA LEU A 144 -3.13 -21.77 13.18
C LEU A 144 -4.43 -21.70 13.98
N CYS A 145 -5.44 -20.93 13.54
CA CYS A 145 -6.76 -20.90 14.17
C CYS A 145 -7.46 -22.26 14.16
N GLU A 146 -7.19 -23.13 13.19
CA GLU A 146 -7.76 -24.48 13.12
C GLU A 146 -7.17 -25.41 14.18
N TRP A 147 -5.98 -25.10 14.67
CA TRP A 147 -5.24 -25.90 15.65
C TRP A 147 -5.39 -25.38 17.09
N GLN A 148 -6.36 -24.50 17.36
CA GLN A 148 -6.71 -23.97 18.69
C GLN A 148 -5.51 -23.48 19.53
N GLY A 149 -4.47 -22.96 18.88
CA GLY A 149 -3.24 -22.51 19.52
C GLY A 149 -2.06 -23.48 19.37
N THR A 150 -1.13 -23.47 20.32
CA THR A 150 0.13 -24.22 20.25
C THR A 150 0.01 -25.69 20.67
N ASP A 151 -1.02 -26.05 21.42
CA ASP A 151 -1.11 -27.36 22.13
C ASP A 151 -1.36 -28.57 21.20
N GLY A 152 -1.75 -28.30 19.93
CA GLY A 152 -1.98 -29.35 18.93
C GLY A 152 -0.88 -29.44 17.87
N LEU A 153 0.07 -28.50 17.83
CA LEU A 153 1.07 -28.42 16.76
C LEU A 153 2.03 -29.61 16.74
N GLU A 154 2.31 -30.23 17.87
CA GLU A 154 3.16 -31.43 17.93
C GLU A 154 2.58 -32.61 17.16
N ARG A 155 1.24 -32.65 16.99
CA ARG A 155 0.53 -33.70 16.24
C ARG A 155 0.30 -33.34 14.77
N LEU A 156 0.74 -32.16 14.33
CA LEU A 156 0.56 -31.73 12.97
C LEU A 156 1.21 -32.71 11.98
N SER A 157 0.43 -33.20 11.05
CA SER A 157 0.84 -34.16 10.03
C SER A 157 0.82 -33.59 8.62
N ALA A 158 1.44 -34.31 7.69
CA ALA A 158 1.40 -33.98 6.26
C ALA A 158 -0.03 -34.03 5.69
N ALA A 159 -0.88 -34.92 6.21
CA ALA A 159 -2.27 -35.02 5.78
C ALA A 159 -3.07 -33.77 6.16
N ASP A 160 -2.82 -33.20 7.32
CA ASP A 160 -3.47 -31.97 7.78
C ASP A 160 -3.12 -30.78 6.90
N VAL A 161 -1.84 -30.62 6.57
CA VAL A 161 -1.35 -29.59 5.66
C VAL A 161 -2.00 -29.71 4.28
N SER A 162 -2.09 -30.94 3.76
CA SER A 162 -2.71 -31.21 2.47
C SER A 162 -4.21 -30.94 2.48
N SER A 163 -4.91 -31.36 3.54
CA SER A 163 -6.35 -31.13 3.73
C SER A 163 -6.69 -29.64 3.83
N PHE A 164 -5.87 -28.88 4.56
CA PHE A 164 -6.01 -27.42 4.63
C PHE A 164 -5.89 -26.78 3.23
N LEU A 165 -4.87 -27.14 2.48
CA LEU A 165 -4.65 -26.59 1.14
C LEU A 165 -5.76 -27.00 0.16
N ALA A 166 -6.22 -28.27 0.21
CA ALA A 166 -7.31 -28.76 -0.62
C ALA A 166 -8.62 -27.99 -0.39
N ARG A 167 -8.85 -27.53 0.83
CA ARG A 167 -10.04 -26.74 1.19
C ARG A 167 -9.88 -25.26 0.88
N GLU A 168 -8.68 -24.69 1.07
CA GLU A 168 -8.48 -23.24 1.01
C GLU A 168 -8.03 -22.72 -0.37
N CYS A 169 -7.28 -23.52 -1.16
CA CYS A 169 -6.83 -23.11 -2.48
C CYS A 169 -7.98 -22.90 -3.48
N PRO A 170 -9.02 -23.75 -3.55
CA PRO A 170 -10.12 -23.55 -4.49
C PRO A 170 -10.93 -22.27 -4.26
N LYS A 171 -10.91 -21.71 -3.06
CA LYS A 171 -11.58 -20.45 -2.71
C LYS A 171 -10.85 -19.21 -3.25
N ARG A 172 -9.69 -19.38 -3.88
CA ARG A 172 -8.78 -18.31 -4.29
C ARG A 172 -8.50 -18.35 -5.79
N SER A 173 -8.05 -17.21 -6.31
CA SER A 173 -7.43 -17.22 -7.63
C SER A 173 -6.13 -18.03 -7.63
N VAL A 174 -5.66 -18.47 -8.79
CA VAL A 174 -4.39 -19.21 -8.92
C VAL A 174 -3.21 -18.45 -8.26
N SER A 175 -3.17 -17.11 -8.44
CA SER A 175 -2.16 -16.28 -7.76
C SER A 175 -2.33 -16.30 -6.24
N GLY A 176 -3.56 -16.14 -5.74
CA GLY A 176 -3.84 -16.18 -4.30
C GLY A 176 -3.56 -17.54 -3.67
N ALA A 177 -3.79 -18.64 -4.40
CA ALA A 177 -3.42 -19.98 -3.95
C ALA A 177 -1.89 -20.14 -3.86
N ARG A 178 -1.14 -19.58 -4.83
CA ARG A 178 0.34 -19.55 -4.76
C ARG A 178 0.85 -18.75 -3.58
N ASP A 179 0.27 -17.59 -3.33
CA ASP A 179 0.64 -16.74 -2.19
C ASP A 179 0.39 -17.49 -0.88
N LEU A 180 -0.75 -18.19 -0.75
CA LEU A 180 -1.07 -19.02 0.40
C LEU A 180 -0.05 -20.15 0.58
N VAL A 181 0.27 -20.88 -0.49
CA VAL A 181 1.27 -21.96 -0.49
C VAL A 181 2.66 -21.43 -0.08
N CYS A 182 3.08 -20.29 -0.59
CA CYS A 182 4.36 -19.67 -0.22
C CYS A 182 4.38 -19.26 1.26
N ALA A 183 3.29 -18.66 1.75
CA ALA A 183 3.15 -18.25 3.13
C ALA A 183 3.13 -19.45 4.08
N LEU A 184 2.40 -20.52 3.73
CA LEU A 184 2.34 -21.74 4.52
C LEU A 184 3.70 -22.45 4.61
N ARG A 185 4.43 -22.55 3.50
CA ARG A 185 5.81 -23.08 3.52
C ARG A 185 6.72 -22.31 4.46
N ALA A 186 6.61 -20.98 4.48
CA ALA A 186 7.40 -20.15 5.39
C ALA A 186 7.00 -20.37 6.85
N LEU A 187 5.71 -20.51 7.13
CA LEU A 187 5.20 -20.81 8.47
C LEU A 187 5.71 -22.18 8.95
N LEU A 188 5.53 -23.24 8.17
CA LEU A 188 5.95 -24.59 8.53
C LEU A 188 7.47 -24.67 8.75
N ARG A 189 8.25 -23.93 7.96
CA ARG A 189 9.70 -23.83 8.20
C ARG A 189 10.00 -23.16 9.54
N TYR A 190 9.31 -22.08 9.86
CA TYR A 190 9.46 -21.38 11.14
C TYR A 190 9.08 -22.29 12.31
N LEU A 191 7.92 -22.97 12.23
CA LEU A 191 7.46 -23.88 13.28
C LEU A 191 8.47 -25.00 13.56
N HIS A 192 9.06 -25.56 12.50
CA HIS A 192 10.09 -26.57 12.63
C HIS A 192 11.38 -26.02 13.25
N LEU A 193 11.88 -24.88 12.77
CA LEU A 193 13.08 -24.24 13.31
C LEU A 193 12.92 -23.83 14.78
N SER A 194 11.69 -23.48 15.18
CA SER A 194 11.36 -23.12 16.59
C SER A 194 11.06 -24.34 17.46
N GLY A 195 11.19 -25.57 16.94
CA GLY A 195 10.94 -26.80 17.68
C GLY A 195 9.47 -27.07 18.02
N LEU A 196 8.53 -26.34 17.41
CA LEU A 196 7.09 -26.46 17.66
C LEU A 196 6.45 -27.63 16.89
N ILE A 197 7.12 -28.10 15.83
CA ILE A 197 6.81 -29.33 15.09
C ILE A 197 8.06 -30.16 14.92
N ALA A 198 7.97 -31.47 15.13
CA ALA A 198 9.12 -32.38 15.05
C ALA A 198 9.56 -32.61 13.60
N ALA A 199 8.62 -32.77 12.68
CA ALA A 199 8.89 -33.09 11.27
C ALA A 199 8.95 -31.85 10.38
N PRO A 200 9.86 -31.80 9.38
CA PRO A 200 9.92 -30.69 8.42
C PRO A 200 8.79 -30.81 7.39
N LEU A 201 7.57 -30.42 7.76
CA LEU A 201 6.36 -30.55 6.93
C LEU A 201 6.33 -29.65 5.67
N VAL A 202 7.37 -28.88 5.42
CA VAL A 202 7.50 -28.03 4.21
C VAL A 202 7.33 -28.85 2.92
N TRP A 203 7.76 -30.11 2.92
CA TRP A 203 7.66 -31.01 1.79
C TRP A 203 6.25 -31.52 1.51
N ALA A 204 5.36 -31.48 2.51
CA ALA A 204 3.95 -31.82 2.34
C ALA A 204 3.15 -30.75 1.57
N VAL A 205 3.74 -29.58 1.35
CA VAL A 205 3.09 -28.47 0.63
C VAL A 205 3.35 -28.60 -0.87
N PRO A 206 2.35 -29.00 -1.67
CA PRO A 206 2.49 -29.14 -3.13
C PRO A 206 2.72 -27.78 -3.80
N SER A 207 3.37 -27.77 -4.95
CA SER A 207 3.44 -26.58 -5.80
C SER A 207 2.12 -26.38 -6.53
N VAL A 208 1.63 -25.14 -6.58
CA VAL A 208 0.49 -24.81 -7.42
C VAL A 208 0.96 -24.77 -8.87
N ALA A 209 0.48 -25.72 -9.69
CA ALA A 209 0.78 -25.77 -11.10
C ALA A 209 0.29 -24.49 -11.81
N ASP A 210 1.14 -23.88 -12.62
CA ASP A 210 0.75 -22.81 -13.52
C ASP A 210 0.54 -23.41 -14.91
N LEU A 211 -0.69 -23.76 -15.21
CA LEU A 211 -1.08 -24.21 -16.54
C LEU A 211 -1.24 -23.06 -17.55
N ARG A 212 -0.95 -21.82 -17.14
CA ARG A 212 -0.89 -20.71 -18.09
C ARG A 212 0.36 -20.88 -18.94
N ASP A 213 0.15 -20.87 -20.25
CA ASP A 213 1.25 -20.76 -21.20
C ASP A 213 2.25 -19.71 -20.72
N HIS A 214 3.48 -20.15 -20.45
CA HIS A 214 4.59 -19.25 -20.11
C HIS A 214 5.08 -18.52 -21.36
N THR A 215 4.14 -17.98 -22.14
CA THR A 215 4.48 -17.03 -23.19
C THR A 215 5.13 -15.84 -22.52
N LEU A 216 6.32 -15.47 -22.99
CA LEU A 216 7.00 -14.25 -22.55
C LEU A 216 5.99 -13.11 -22.54
N PRO A 217 5.86 -12.38 -21.42
CA PRO A 217 4.90 -11.29 -21.31
C PRO A 217 5.11 -10.31 -22.45
N ARG A 218 4.20 -10.28 -23.42
CA ARG A 218 4.32 -9.36 -24.55
C ARG A 218 4.23 -7.93 -24.01
N GLY A 219 5.21 -7.09 -24.33
CA GLY A 219 5.15 -5.66 -24.09
C GLY A 219 3.91 -5.04 -24.73
N LEU A 220 3.64 -3.79 -24.41
CA LEU A 220 2.66 -3.01 -25.18
C LEU A 220 3.29 -2.58 -26.51
N GLU A 221 2.47 -2.57 -27.54
CA GLU A 221 2.87 -2.01 -28.82
C GLU A 221 3.19 -0.50 -28.68
N PRO A 222 4.19 0.03 -29.40
CA PRO A 222 4.58 1.45 -29.30
C PRO A 222 3.41 2.42 -29.54
N ALA A 223 2.47 2.05 -30.38
CA ALA A 223 1.25 2.83 -30.63
C ALA A 223 0.36 2.92 -29.38
N ALA A 224 0.24 1.83 -28.61
CA ALA A 224 -0.52 1.82 -27.37
C ALA A 224 0.15 2.68 -26.29
N VAL A 225 1.48 2.64 -26.17
CA VAL A 225 2.22 3.51 -25.25
C VAL A 225 2.01 4.98 -25.60
N ARG A 226 2.07 5.35 -26.89
CA ARG A 226 1.77 6.72 -27.33
C ARG A 226 0.36 7.15 -26.97
N LYS A 227 -0.65 6.28 -27.16
CA LYS A 227 -2.04 6.57 -26.77
C LYS A 227 -2.17 6.77 -25.26
N LEU A 228 -1.50 5.95 -24.43
CA LEU A 228 -1.48 6.13 -22.98
C LEU A 228 -0.93 7.50 -22.58
N LEU A 229 0.21 7.89 -23.14
CA LEU A 229 0.84 9.18 -22.87
C LEU A 229 -0.05 10.35 -23.33
N ALA A 230 -0.62 10.26 -24.53
CA ALA A 230 -1.52 11.26 -25.09
C ALA A 230 -2.83 11.42 -24.29
N SER A 231 -3.26 10.39 -23.55
CA SER A 231 -4.46 10.45 -22.71
C SER A 231 -4.33 11.38 -21.50
N CYS A 232 -3.13 11.87 -21.19
CA CYS A 232 -2.86 12.73 -20.05
C CYS A 232 -3.11 14.21 -20.40
N ASP A 233 -4.14 14.82 -19.80
CA ASP A 233 -4.38 16.27 -19.93
C ASP A 233 -3.32 17.07 -19.17
N GLN A 234 -2.25 17.45 -19.85
CA GLN A 234 -1.13 18.20 -19.27
C GLN A 234 -1.44 19.67 -18.92
N ARG A 235 -2.64 20.15 -19.19
CA ARG A 235 -3.12 21.44 -18.67
C ARG A 235 -3.37 21.37 -17.17
N ARG A 236 -3.72 20.19 -16.67
CA ARG A 236 -4.01 19.90 -15.26
C ARG A 236 -2.79 19.36 -14.53
N LEU A 237 -2.69 19.68 -13.25
CA LEU A 237 -1.64 19.16 -12.36
C LEU A 237 -1.58 17.62 -12.37
N VAL A 238 -2.76 16.97 -12.26
CA VAL A 238 -2.88 15.50 -12.26
C VAL A 238 -2.34 14.91 -13.56
N GLY A 239 -2.73 15.48 -14.69
CA GLY A 239 -2.28 14.98 -16.00
C GLY A 239 -0.78 15.11 -16.19
N ARG A 240 -0.14 16.20 -15.70
CA ARG A 240 1.34 16.35 -15.73
C ARG A 240 2.00 15.31 -14.84
N ARG A 241 1.46 15.05 -13.64
CA ARG A 241 1.94 14.02 -12.74
C ARG A 241 1.85 12.64 -13.38
N ASP A 242 0.67 12.29 -13.88
CA ASP A 242 0.39 10.98 -14.46
C ASP A 242 1.25 10.76 -15.73
N PHE A 243 1.46 11.79 -16.55
CA PHE A 243 2.34 11.75 -17.71
C PHE A 243 3.80 11.44 -17.32
N ALA A 244 4.34 12.12 -16.30
CA ALA A 244 5.69 11.85 -15.80
C ALA A 244 5.83 10.44 -15.22
N ILE A 245 4.81 9.95 -14.48
CA ILE A 245 4.76 8.59 -13.97
C ILE A 245 4.78 7.56 -15.11
N LEU A 246 3.95 7.75 -16.13
CA LEU A 246 3.89 6.85 -17.28
C LEU A 246 5.21 6.82 -18.07
N LEU A 247 5.88 7.97 -18.21
CA LEU A 247 7.21 8.02 -18.82
C LEU A 247 8.27 7.26 -18.00
N LEU A 248 8.31 7.44 -16.69
CA LEU A 248 9.22 6.69 -15.80
C LEU A 248 9.01 5.18 -15.93
N LEU A 249 7.75 4.73 -15.97
CA LEU A 249 7.42 3.31 -16.13
C LEU A 249 7.79 2.77 -17.51
N SER A 250 7.54 3.54 -18.59
CA SER A 250 7.70 3.07 -19.96
C SER A 250 9.09 3.28 -20.53
N ARG A 251 9.85 4.29 -20.09
CA ARG A 251 11.21 4.59 -20.56
C ARG A 251 12.29 3.92 -19.71
N LEU A 252 12.17 4.05 -18.37
CA LEU A 252 13.15 3.50 -17.44
C LEU A 252 12.77 2.09 -16.93
N GLY A 253 11.57 1.63 -17.23
CA GLY A 253 11.12 0.33 -16.79
C GLY A 253 11.04 0.17 -15.27
N LEU A 254 10.79 1.26 -14.53
CA LEU A 254 10.70 1.23 -13.08
C LEU A 254 9.49 0.43 -12.60
N ARG A 255 9.61 -0.15 -11.41
CA ARG A 255 8.44 -0.74 -10.72
C ARG A 255 7.55 0.36 -10.14
N ALA A 256 6.26 0.10 -10.02
CA ALA A 256 5.32 1.06 -9.40
C ALA A 256 5.74 1.52 -8.00
N GLY A 257 6.32 0.61 -7.19
CA GLY A 257 6.85 0.94 -5.87
C GLY A 257 8.11 1.81 -5.93
N GLU A 258 8.98 1.59 -6.91
CA GLU A 258 10.18 2.40 -7.14
C GLU A 258 9.77 3.84 -7.53
N VAL A 259 8.82 4.00 -8.45
CA VAL A 259 8.29 5.33 -8.83
C VAL A 259 7.63 6.04 -7.65
N ALA A 260 6.90 5.32 -6.81
CA ALA A 260 6.25 5.87 -5.62
C ALA A 260 7.26 6.36 -4.57
N ALA A 261 8.41 5.68 -4.47
CA ALA A 261 9.45 5.97 -3.49
C ALA A 261 10.42 7.10 -3.89
N ILE A 262 10.35 7.60 -5.13
CA ILE A 262 11.25 8.69 -5.58
C ILE A 262 10.99 9.94 -4.74
N ALA A 263 12.05 10.48 -4.16
CA ALA A 263 12.07 11.76 -3.47
C ALA A 263 12.61 12.88 -4.38
N LEU A 264 12.41 14.13 -3.98
CA LEU A 264 12.94 15.29 -4.71
C LEU A 264 14.47 15.27 -4.77
N ASP A 265 15.12 14.74 -3.73
CA ASP A 265 16.59 14.67 -3.62
C ASP A 265 17.19 13.51 -4.42
N ASP A 266 16.38 12.61 -4.95
CA ASP A 266 16.85 11.49 -5.76
C ASP A 266 17.15 11.89 -7.22
N VAL A 267 16.81 13.11 -7.62
CA VAL A 267 17.05 13.61 -8.97
C VAL A 267 18.26 14.55 -8.98
N ASP A 268 19.37 14.07 -9.52
CA ASP A 268 20.52 14.93 -9.80
C ASP A 268 20.36 15.60 -11.16
N TRP A 269 19.88 16.85 -11.11
CA TRP A 269 19.63 17.66 -12.32
C TRP A 269 20.92 18.05 -13.06
N ARG A 270 22.05 18.14 -12.38
CA ARG A 270 23.34 18.51 -12.99
C ARG A 270 23.98 17.35 -13.72
N ALA A 271 23.99 16.20 -13.06
CA ALA A 271 24.53 14.99 -13.66
C ALA A 271 23.54 14.28 -14.61
N GLY A 272 22.25 14.66 -14.61
CA GLY A 272 21.21 13.99 -15.37
C GLY A 272 21.00 12.54 -14.89
N LEU A 273 21.01 12.33 -13.58
CA LEU A 273 20.90 11.00 -12.95
C LEU A 273 19.67 10.91 -12.03
N LEU A 274 19.15 9.71 -11.89
CA LEU A 274 18.05 9.37 -10.99
C LEU A 274 18.48 8.22 -10.09
N LEU A 275 18.44 8.45 -8.77
CA LEU A 275 18.61 7.40 -7.76
C LEU A 275 17.29 6.66 -7.57
N VAL A 276 17.32 5.34 -7.73
CA VAL A 276 16.15 4.47 -7.59
C VAL A 276 16.39 3.47 -6.45
N ARG A 277 15.45 3.42 -5.51
CA ARG A 277 15.47 2.47 -4.39
C ARG A 277 14.64 1.25 -4.75
N GLY A 278 15.33 0.13 -4.95
CA GLY A 278 14.74 -1.17 -5.29
C GLY A 278 14.37 -2.03 -4.07
N LYS A 279 13.99 -3.27 -4.34
CA LYS A 279 13.69 -4.27 -3.30
C LYS A 279 14.97 -4.63 -2.52
N GLY A 280 14.85 -4.78 -1.20
CA GLY A 280 15.96 -5.19 -0.33
C GLY A 280 17.01 -4.07 -0.11
N SER A 281 16.57 -2.81 -0.04
CA SER A 281 17.43 -1.62 0.16
C SER A 281 18.48 -1.40 -0.94
N ARG A 282 18.36 -2.11 -2.07
CA ARG A 282 19.22 -1.91 -3.22
C ARG A 282 18.99 -0.51 -3.80
N GLN A 283 20.09 0.18 -4.12
CA GLN A 283 20.08 1.47 -4.78
C GLN A 283 20.73 1.34 -6.14
N ASP A 284 20.04 1.79 -7.17
CA ASP A 284 20.54 1.82 -8.54
C ASP A 284 20.51 3.29 -9.03
N VAL A 285 21.57 3.72 -9.70
CA VAL A 285 21.63 5.03 -10.33
C VAL A 285 21.39 4.86 -11.82
N LEU A 286 20.38 5.54 -12.35
CA LEU A 286 20.00 5.46 -13.77
C LEU A 286 20.19 6.81 -14.46
N PRO A 287 20.59 6.84 -15.74
CA PRO A 287 20.55 8.06 -16.52
C PRO A 287 19.09 8.53 -16.64
N LEU A 288 18.89 9.84 -16.51
CA LEU A 288 17.58 10.48 -16.64
C LEU A 288 17.39 10.97 -18.08
N PRO A 289 16.58 10.30 -18.91
CA PRO A 289 16.32 10.75 -20.27
C PRO A 289 15.70 12.16 -20.28
N MET A 290 16.00 12.94 -21.31
CA MET A 290 15.58 14.33 -21.39
C MET A 290 14.04 14.49 -21.37
N ASP A 291 13.32 13.63 -22.06
CA ASP A 291 11.85 13.64 -22.10
C ASP A 291 11.25 13.36 -20.70
N VAL A 292 11.85 12.44 -19.94
CA VAL A 292 11.45 12.14 -18.56
C VAL A 292 11.75 13.33 -17.64
N GLY A 293 12.95 13.89 -17.74
CA GLY A 293 13.36 15.08 -16.97
C GLY A 293 12.43 16.27 -17.21
N GLN A 294 12.12 16.57 -18.49
CA GLN A 294 11.19 17.63 -18.86
C GLN A 294 9.78 17.41 -18.30
N ALA A 295 9.27 16.17 -18.32
CA ALA A 295 7.99 15.84 -17.76
C ALA A 295 7.96 16.04 -16.23
N ILE A 296 9.01 15.64 -15.52
CA ILE A 296 9.15 15.87 -14.08
C ILE A 296 9.17 17.37 -13.79
N VAL A 297 9.98 18.16 -14.50
CA VAL A 297 10.04 19.64 -14.36
C VAL A 297 8.66 20.26 -14.61
N SER A 298 7.97 19.82 -15.68
CA SER A 298 6.61 20.29 -16.00
C SER A 298 5.63 20.08 -14.86
N TYR A 299 5.72 18.92 -14.16
CA TYR A 299 4.94 18.64 -12.97
C TYR A 299 5.39 19.50 -11.79
N LEU A 300 6.70 19.56 -11.50
CA LEU A 300 7.26 20.28 -10.35
C LEU A 300 6.92 21.78 -10.35
N ARG A 301 6.86 22.41 -11.51
CA ARG A 301 6.45 23.82 -11.65
C ARG A 301 5.03 24.10 -11.12
N ARG A 302 4.18 23.08 -11.06
CA ARG A 302 2.81 23.18 -10.57
C ARG A 302 2.56 22.33 -9.31
N ARG A 303 3.57 21.60 -8.85
CA ARG A 303 3.46 20.79 -7.64
C ARG A 303 3.13 21.68 -6.44
N PRO A 304 2.11 21.34 -5.63
CA PRO A 304 1.79 22.10 -4.44
C PRO A 304 2.97 22.16 -3.47
N ARG A 305 3.19 23.34 -2.89
CA ARG A 305 4.18 23.49 -1.83
C ARG A 305 3.72 22.74 -0.60
N CYS A 306 4.55 21.85 -0.07
CA CYS A 306 4.34 21.10 1.16
C CYS A 306 5.68 20.60 1.68
N GLN A 307 5.72 20.18 2.94
CA GLN A 307 6.94 19.64 3.58
C GLN A 307 7.30 18.23 3.08
N CYS A 308 6.36 17.53 2.44
CA CYS A 308 6.60 16.18 1.94
C CYS A 308 7.65 16.17 0.83
N ARG A 309 8.71 15.40 1.02
CA ARG A 309 9.84 15.28 0.07
C ARG A 309 9.59 14.29 -1.07
N ALA A 310 8.49 13.52 -1.06
CA ALA A 310 8.16 12.61 -2.16
C ALA A 310 8.00 13.40 -3.48
N LEU A 311 8.53 12.88 -4.58
CA LEU A 311 8.44 13.53 -5.89
C LEU A 311 6.99 13.71 -6.30
N PHE A 312 6.20 12.64 -6.27
CA PHE A 312 4.80 12.61 -6.67
C PHE A 312 3.86 12.61 -5.46
N LEU A 313 2.91 13.53 -5.46
CA LEU A 313 1.96 13.72 -4.36
C LEU A 313 0.56 13.25 -4.73
N ARG A 314 -0.18 12.88 -3.68
CA ARG A 314 -1.64 12.72 -3.76
C ARG A 314 -2.29 14.05 -4.11
N VAL A 315 -3.36 13.98 -4.89
CA VAL A 315 -4.14 15.19 -5.26
C VAL A 315 -5.08 15.60 -4.14
N THR A 316 -5.61 14.61 -3.44
CA THR A 316 -6.47 14.79 -2.27
C THR A 316 -5.66 14.84 -0.99
N ALA A 317 -6.11 15.57 -0.02
CA ALA A 317 -5.51 15.61 1.31
C ALA A 317 -5.63 14.25 2.03
N PRO A 318 -4.67 13.90 2.90
CA PRO A 318 -3.42 14.62 3.14
C PRO A 318 -2.48 14.56 1.92
N ARG A 319 -1.75 15.65 1.64
CA ARG A 319 -0.81 15.71 0.52
C ARG A 319 0.49 14.99 0.86
N GLU A 320 0.43 13.70 0.77
CA GLU A 320 1.53 12.77 1.01
C GLU A 320 2.02 12.17 -0.31
N GLY A 321 3.14 11.44 -0.25
CA GLY A 321 3.64 10.68 -1.38
C GLY A 321 2.64 9.64 -1.88
N LEU A 322 2.74 9.29 -3.15
CA LEU A 322 1.96 8.18 -3.70
C LEU A 322 2.47 6.84 -3.13
N ASN A 323 1.56 5.88 -3.03
CA ASN A 323 1.93 4.49 -2.81
C ASN A 323 1.90 3.71 -4.14
N ARG A 324 2.43 2.47 -4.11
CA ARG A 324 2.50 1.60 -5.29
C ARG A 324 1.13 1.34 -5.94
N CYS A 325 0.08 1.23 -5.12
CA CYS A 325 -1.27 0.97 -5.61
C CYS A 325 -1.81 2.18 -6.39
N THR A 326 -1.53 3.39 -5.92
CA THR A 326 -1.91 4.62 -6.61
C THR A 326 -1.15 4.76 -7.94
N VAL A 327 0.15 4.41 -7.99
CA VAL A 327 0.90 4.41 -9.25
C VAL A 327 0.34 3.38 -10.23
N ALA A 328 -0.01 2.17 -9.76
CA ALA A 328 -0.66 1.16 -10.60
C ALA A 328 -2.03 1.63 -11.10
N TRP A 329 -2.80 2.31 -10.24
CA TRP A 329 -4.11 2.88 -10.60
C TRP A 329 -3.98 3.99 -11.67
N VAL A 330 -2.92 4.79 -11.65
CA VAL A 330 -2.63 5.78 -12.72
C VAL A 330 -2.55 5.09 -14.08
N VAL A 331 -1.89 3.93 -14.17
CA VAL A 331 -1.80 3.17 -15.43
C VAL A 331 -3.16 2.67 -15.87
N CYS A 332 -3.95 2.06 -14.95
CA CYS A 332 -5.30 1.57 -15.27
C CYS A 332 -6.21 2.71 -15.77
N THR A 333 -6.19 3.86 -15.08
CA THR A 333 -6.98 5.03 -15.47
C THR A 333 -6.54 5.61 -16.81
N ALA A 334 -5.24 5.57 -17.12
CA ALA A 334 -4.73 5.97 -18.43
C ALA A 334 -5.21 5.02 -19.54
N CYS A 335 -5.28 3.71 -19.27
CA CYS A 335 -5.87 2.74 -20.20
C CYS A 335 -7.33 3.07 -20.50
N ASP A 336 -8.12 3.33 -19.45
CA ASP A 336 -9.55 3.68 -19.61
C ASP A 336 -9.72 4.94 -20.47
N ARG A 337 -8.95 6.00 -20.19
CA ARG A 337 -8.97 7.24 -20.97
C ARG A 337 -8.53 7.05 -22.42
N ALA A 338 -7.60 6.14 -22.66
CA ALA A 338 -7.07 5.85 -24.01
C ALA A 338 -7.94 4.84 -24.79
N GLY A 339 -9.01 4.28 -24.21
CA GLY A 339 -9.80 3.22 -24.80
C GLY A 339 -9.03 1.91 -25.02
N LEU A 340 -8.08 1.61 -24.13
CA LEU A 340 -7.24 0.40 -24.18
C LEU A 340 -7.65 -0.59 -23.10
N PRO A 341 -7.44 -1.88 -23.31
CA PRO A 341 -7.58 -2.87 -22.26
C PRO A 341 -6.70 -2.51 -21.05
N ARG A 342 -7.27 -2.64 -19.84
CA ARG A 342 -6.53 -2.36 -18.60
C ARG A 342 -5.32 -3.27 -18.46
N VAL A 343 -4.16 -2.66 -18.23
CA VAL A 343 -2.90 -3.34 -17.95
C VAL A 343 -2.30 -2.82 -16.64
N GLY A 344 -1.53 -3.67 -15.96
CA GLY A 344 -0.77 -3.24 -14.78
C GLY A 344 0.53 -2.51 -15.15
N ALA A 345 1.07 -1.74 -14.18
CA ALA A 345 2.35 -1.04 -14.34
C ALA A 345 3.51 -1.97 -14.75
N HIS A 346 3.45 -3.24 -14.35
CA HIS A 346 4.44 -4.24 -14.73
C HIS A 346 4.52 -4.49 -16.25
N ARG A 347 3.40 -4.33 -16.96
CA ARG A 347 3.36 -4.46 -18.42
C ARG A 347 4.18 -3.35 -19.11
N LEU A 348 4.15 -2.12 -18.59
CA LEU A 348 5.00 -1.03 -19.09
C LEU A 348 6.49 -1.30 -18.86
N ARG A 349 6.84 -1.89 -17.71
CA ARG A 349 8.20 -2.34 -17.45
C ARG A 349 8.67 -3.41 -18.44
N HIS A 350 7.82 -4.39 -18.77
CA HIS A 350 8.14 -5.37 -19.82
C HIS A 350 8.31 -4.71 -21.18
N THR A 351 7.53 -3.70 -21.49
CA THR A 351 7.68 -2.91 -22.74
C THR A 351 9.05 -2.25 -22.78
N ALA A 352 9.44 -1.53 -21.74
CA ALA A 352 10.75 -0.89 -21.65
C ALA A 352 11.89 -1.89 -21.78
N ALA A 353 11.83 -3.01 -21.06
CA ALA A 353 12.85 -4.06 -21.14
C ALA A 353 12.95 -4.65 -22.55
N THR A 354 11.82 -4.89 -23.22
CA THR A 354 11.80 -5.42 -24.59
C THR A 354 12.39 -4.39 -25.58
N GLU A 355 12.11 -3.10 -25.42
CA GLU A 355 12.68 -2.05 -26.26
C GLU A 355 14.18 -1.88 -26.03
N MET A 356 14.64 -1.93 -24.78
CA MET A 356 16.07 -1.90 -24.45
C MET A 356 16.81 -3.09 -25.06
N LEU A 357 16.25 -4.29 -25.00
CA LEU A 357 16.81 -5.48 -25.64
C LEU A 357 16.83 -5.37 -27.17
N ARG A 358 15.82 -4.73 -27.77
CA ARG A 358 15.76 -4.50 -29.22
C ARG A 358 16.81 -3.46 -29.69
N ALA A 359 17.06 -2.46 -28.84
CA ALA A 359 18.05 -1.42 -29.12
C ALA A 359 19.50 -1.87 -28.78
N SER A 360 19.68 -2.96 -28.06
CA SER A 360 21.00 -3.46 -27.63
C SER A 360 21.77 -4.05 -28.83
N PRO A 361 23.08 -3.73 -28.99
CA PRO A 361 23.93 -4.29 -30.05
C PRO A 361 24.09 -5.82 -29.97
N LEU A 362 23.81 -6.45 -28.84
CA LEU A 362 23.82 -7.91 -28.68
C LEU A 362 22.84 -8.65 -29.63
N ARG A 363 21.80 -7.99 -30.15
CA ARG A 363 20.92 -8.56 -31.19
C ARG A 363 21.49 -8.51 -32.60
N ILE A 364 22.44 -7.65 -32.88
CA ILE A 364 23.09 -7.56 -34.18
C ILE A 364 23.97 -8.78 -34.40
N ALA A 365 24.65 -9.25 -33.35
CA ALA A 365 25.49 -10.45 -33.40
C ALA A 365 24.69 -11.76 -33.61
N ALA A 366 23.44 -11.85 -33.16
CA ALA A 366 22.58 -13.04 -33.32
C ALA A 366 21.88 -13.12 -34.69
N ARG A 367 22.03 -12.11 -35.56
CA ARG A 367 21.45 -12.07 -36.90
C ARG A 367 22.46 -12.31 -38.03
N ILE A 368 23.71 -12.58 -37.73
CA ILE A 368 24.70 -12.98 -38.75
C ILE A 368 24.51 -14.49 -39.01
N PRO A 369 23.94 -14.90 -40.16
CA PRO A 369 23.88 -16.31 -40.51
C PRO A 369 25.33 -16.79 -40.71
N ARG A 370 25.62 -17.97 -40.15
CA ARG A 370 26.85 -18.70 -40.45
C ARG A 370 26.81 -19.24 -41.85
#